data_5ac42040e29808eaf82e254d247b716a
#
_entry.id   5ac42040e29808eaf82e254d247b716a
#
_cell.length_a   1.000
_cell.length_b   1.000
_cell.length_c   1.000
_cell.angle_alpha   90.00
_cell.angle_beta   90.00
_cell.angle_gamma   90.00
#
_symmetry.space_group_name_H-M   'P 1'
#
loop_
_entity.id
_entity.type
_entity.pdbx_description
1 polymer ?
#
loop_
_entity_poly.entity_id
_entity_poly.type
_entity_poly.pdbx_seq_one_letter_code
_entity_poly.pdbx_strand_id
1 'polypeptide(L)'
;MKIKHETTELFEVLYNETHKDFYSRYKIFYGGRGGRKSWEIATALILRAYQKKTLILCTREIQNSINDSVLSLLSNTIERLKLSAFFEIQKTTIICKHNGSEFKFKGLNGMTIDSIKSFEGVDYCWVEEAHSVSKKSWDVLIPTIRKEGSEIWVSFNPDLATDPVYERFVLETPEDAFVQKVSYLDNPDCPQTLIKEANYLKRVNEDLYNHIYLGEIRDHSEHRIFKWKPVSFEEFNAIQATIYYGVDWGKVDAWGIVAAKYHDGRLFVHELNYSSENETMDNLSQTQILALREHEEGLVKWMFEKLNIPKDAIIVCDNNRREKVRALRVAGWESAITARKGSGSIVDGIYSLSQLEVFYTKGSSNIEMEQLLYSWEVDRYGLPIEKPTDKNNHTIDPIRYIVQFLITQGVVSVI
;
A
#
# COMPACT_ATOMS: atom_id res chain seq x y z
N MET A 1 -21.35 35.62 15.59
CA MET A 1 -20.95 35.89 14.19
C MET A 1 -21.63 34.88 13.29
N LYS A 2 -22.34 35.27 12.22
CA LYS A 2 -22.83 34.30 11.23
C LYS A 2 -21.73 34.08 10.19
N ILE A 3 -21.20 32.87 10.10
CA ILE A 3 -20.27 32.49 9.06
C ILE A 3 -21.07 31.86 7.94
N LYS A 4 -20.99 32.47 6.73
CA LYS A 4 -21.63 31.91 5.54
C LYS A 4 -20.62 31.04 4.82
N HIS A 5 -20.94 29.76 4.65
CA HIS A 5 -20.20 28.82 3.82
C HIS A 5 -21.19 28.13 2.89
N GLU A 6 -20.87 28.09 1.61
CA GLU A 6 -21.65 27.37 0.62
C GLU A 6 -20.94 26.07 0.30
N THR A 7 -21.63 24.97 0.53
CA THR A 7 -21.15 23.62 0.24
C THR A 7 -22.03 22.94 -0.80
N THR A 8 -21.55 21.87 -1.39
CA THR A 8 -22.36 21.02 -2.27
C THR A 8 -23.01 19.92 -1.45
N GLU A 9 -24.08 19.32 -1.97
CA GLU A 9 -24.83 18.24 -1.36
C GLU A 9 -23.92 17.07 -0.92
N LEU A 10 -22.86 16.79 -1.69
CA LEU A 10 -21.90 15.72 -1.39
C LEU A 10 -21.14 15.90 -0.07
N PHE A 11 -21.05 17.12 0.45
CA PHE A 11 -20.35 17.43 1.69
C PHE A 11 -21.30 17.84 2.84
N GLU A 12 -22.62 17.78 2.63
CA GLU A 12 -23.59 18.15 3.67
C GLU A 12 -23.40 17.36 4.97
N VAL A 13 -22.95 16.11 4.88
CA VAL A 13 -22.62 15.26 6.06
C VAL A 13 -21.62 15.90 7.01
N LEU A 14 -20.81 16.85 6.55
CA LEU A 14 -19.84 17.57 7.39
C LEU A 14 -20.49 18.74 8.19
N TYR A 15 -21.64 19.23 7.74
CA TYR A 15 -22.23 20.49 8.24
C TYR A 15 -23.63 20.35 8.79
N ASN A 16 -24.44 19.44 8.25
CA ASN A 16 -25.86 19.31 8.56
C ASN A 16 -26.11 18.24 9.63
N GLU A 17 -26.40 18.64 10.87
CA GLU A 17 -26.66 17.73 11.99
C GLU A 17 -27.90 16.85 11.79
N THR A 18 -28.77 17.17 10.84
CA THR A 18 -29.92 16.33 10.49
C THR A 18 -29.63 15.30 9.40
N HIS A 19 -28.42 15.34 8.82
CA HIS A 19 -28.00 14.30 7.88
C HIS A 19 -27.85 12.97 8.60
N LYS A 20 -28.40 11.89 8.05
CA LYS A 20 -28.42 10.55 8.70
C LYS A 20 -27.04 10.06 9.12
N ASP A 21 -26.00 10.37 8.34
CA ASP A 21 -24.62 9.94 8.59
C ASP A 21 -23.75 11.01 9.27
N PHE A 22 -24.37 12.09 9.81
CA PHE A 22 -23.62 13.18 10.45
C PHE A 22 -22.75 12.70 11.62
N TYR A 23 -23.21 11.71 12.36
CA TYR A 23 -22.54 11.14 13.52
C TYR A 23 -21.76 9.86 13.19
N SER A 24 -21.66 9.47 11.91
CA SER A 24 -20.87 8.30 11.52
C SER A 24 -19.41 8.45 11.95
N ARG A 25 -18.87 7.36 12.46
CA ARG A 25 -17.48 7.26 12.94
C ARG A 25 -16.47 7.61 11.88
N TYR A 26 -16.72 7.16 10.64
CA TYR A 26 -15.83 7.37 9.52
C TYR A 26 -16.51 8.22 8.45
N LYS A 27 -15.79 9.26 7.99
CA LYS A 27 -16.22 10.08 6.84
C LYS A 27 -15.13 10.08 5.79
N ILE A 28 -15.39 9.38 4.70
CA ILE A 28 -14.43 9.08 3.66
C ILE A 28 -14.79 9.85 2.39
N PHE A 29 -13.88 10.73 1.96
CA PHE A 29 -14.00 11.43 0.70
C PHE A 29 -12.84 11.05 -0.21
N TYR A 30 -13.13 10.34 -1.30
CA TYR A 30 -12.12 9.88 -2.22
C TYR A 30 -12.44 10.27 -3.66
N GLY A 31 -11.48 10.16 -4.57
CA GLY A 31 -11.68 10.43 -5.99
C GLY A 31 -10.68 11.40 -6.58
N GLY A 32 -11.00 12.01 -7.73
CA GLY A 32 -10.07 12.76 -8.54
C GLY A 32 -9.61 14.09 -7.95
N ARG A 33 -8.63 14.71 -8.62
CA ARG A 33 -8.15 16.06 -8.29
C ARG A 33 -9.24 17.09 -8.61
N GLY A 34 -9.22 18.21 -7.87
CA GLY A 34 -10.15 19.33 -8.09
C GLY A 34 -11.51 19.20 -7.43
N GLY A 35 -11.82 18.06 -6.78
CA GLY A 35 -13.11 17.79 -6.11
C GLY A 35 -13.31 18.48 -4.75
N ARG A 36 -12.46 19.38 -4.30
CA ARG A 36 -12.56 20.17 -3.03
C ARG A 36 -12.48 19.33 -1.74
N LYS A 37 -12.21 18.03 -1.79
CA LYS A 37 -12.21 17.14 -0.60
C LYS A 37 -11.49 17.73 0.62
N SER A 38 -10.22 18.05 0.49
CA SER A 38 -9.40 18.58 1.59
C SER A 38 -9.86 20.00 2.01
N TRP A 39 -10.39 20.80 1.08
CA TRP A 39 -10.93 22.14 1.38
C TRP A 39 -12.19 22.08 2.24
N GLU A 40 -13.11 21.18 1.92
CA GLU A 40 -14.37 21.02 2.67
C GLU A 40 -14.09 20.44 4.06
N ILE A 41 -13.23 19.42 4.16
CA ILE A 41 -12.80 18.88 5.46
C ILE A 41 -12.14 19.97 6.31
N ALA A 42 -11.17 20.71 5.76
CA ALA A 42 -10.52 21.80 6.49
C ALA A 42 -11.50 22.87 6.98
N THR A 43 -12.47 23.24 6.13
CA THR A 43 -13.52 24.21 6.48
C THR A 43 -14.37 23.69 7.62
N ALA A 44 -14.87 22.46 7.54
CA ALA A 44 -15.71 21.87 8.56
C ALA A 44 -14.96 21.73 9.91
N LEU A 45 -13.69 21.30 9.90
CA LEU A 45 -12.87 21.20 11.12
C LEU A 45 -12.62 22.55 11.78
N ILE A 46 -12.35 23.62 11.00
CA ILE A 46 -12.22 24.98 11.55
C ILE A 46 -13.53 25.46 12.18
N LEU A 47 -14.67 25.20 11.53
CA LEU A 47 -15.98 25.56 12.08
C LEU A 47 -16.29 24.80 13.36
N ARG A 48 -16.00 23.47 13.42
CA ARG A 48 -16.12 22.67 14.63
C ARG A 48 -15.25 23.22 15.78
N ALA A 49 -13.98 23.52 15.47
CA ALA A 49 -13.05 24.09 16.43
C ALA A 49 -13.48 25.46 16.95
N TYR A 50 -14.15 26.25 16.10
CA TYR A 50 -14.69 27.55 16.49
C TYR A 50 -15.94 27.41 17.37
N GLN A 51 -16.83 26.46 17.07
CA GLN A 51 -18.11 26.27 17.76
C GLN A 51 -17.98 25.66 19.15
N LYS A 52 -17.12 24.65 19.28
CA LYS A 52 -16.96 23.86 20.53
C LYS A 52 -15.50 23.55 20.76
N LYS A 53 -15.07 23.51 22.04
CA LYS A 53 -13.72 23.05 22.38
C LYS A 53 -13.49 21.62 21.86
N THR A 54 -12.51 21.46 20.98
CA THR A 54 -12.17 20.19 20.33
C THR A 54 -10.65 20.01 20.24
N LEU A 55 -10.20 18.77 20.33
CA LEU A 55 -8.85 18.36 19.98
C LEU A 55 -8.90 17.66 18.60
N ILE A 56 -8.21 18.23 17.64
CA ILE A 56 -8.17 17.76 16.25
C ILE A 56 -6.76 17.27 15.93
N LEU A 57 -6.65 16.02 15.49
CA LEU A 57 -5.40 15.44 15.04
C LEU A 57 -5.40 15.36 13.51
N CYS A 58 -4.49 16.09 12.86
CA CYS A 58 -4.26 16.01 11.42
C CYS A 58 -3.06 15.10 11.13
N THR A 59 -3.24 14.11 10.25
CA THR A 59 -2.23 13.10 9.97
C THR A 59 -2.01 12.89 8.47
N ARG A 60 -0.78 12.50 8.13
CA ARG A 60 -0.34 11.93 6.85
C ARG A 60 0.67 10.81 7.14
N GLU A 61 1.00 9.96 6.15
CA GLU A 61 2.06 8.97 6.36
C GLU A 61 3.39 9.64 6.70
N ILE A 62 3.80 10.68 5.96
CA ILE A 62 5.09 11.36 6.14
C ILE A 62 4.93 12.69 6.88
N GLN A 63 5.64 12.85 8.01
CA GLN A 63 5.57 14.04 8.89
C GLN A 63 5.92 15.34 8.17
N ASN A 64 6.98 15.39 7.36
CA ASN A 64 7.47 16.63 6.76
C ASN A 64 6.46 17.26 5.80
N SER A 65 5.69 16.45 5.07
CA SER A 65 4.70 16.95 4.10
C SER A 65 3.45 17.55 4.77
N ILE A 66 3.20 17.25 6.05
CA ILE A 66 1.97 17.69 6.74
C ILE A 66 2.01 19.19 7.06
N ASN A 67 3.18 19.70 7.44
CA ASN A 67 3.35 21.11 7.81
C ASN A 67 3.18 22.03 6.59
N ASP A 68 3.73 21.62 5.44
CA ASP A 68 3.70 22.43 4.23
C ASP A 68 2.33 22.43 3.53
N SER A 69 1.54 21.36 3.69
CA SER A 69 0.26 21.20 3.00
C SER A 69 -0.96 21.43 3.91
N VAL A 70 -1.11 20.62 4.97
CA VAL A 70 -2.33 20.63 5.81
C VAL A 70 -2.38 21.89 6.68
N LEU A 71 -1.25 22.28 7.29
CA LEU A 71 -1.19 23.50 8.10
C LEU A 71 -1.44 24.73 7.23
N SER A 72 -0.83 24.82 6.04
CA SER A 72 -1.08 25.91 5.09
C SER A 72 -2.54 25.95 4.64
N LEU A 73 -3.15 24.81 4.34
CA LEU A 73 -4.56 24.74 3.94
C LEU A 73 -5.49 25.23 5.06
N LEU A 74 -5.26 24.80 6.30
CA LEU A 74 -6.05 25.26 7.46
C LEU A 74 -5.85 26.76 7.70
N SER A 75 -4.61 27.26 7.59
CA SER A 75 -4.28 28.68 7.75
C SER A 75 -5.02 29.55 6.72
N ASN A 76 -4.96 29.17 5.45
CA ASN A 76 -5.66 29.85 4.36
C ASN A 76 -7.20 29.75 4.53
N THR A 77 -7.69 28.66 5.10
CA THR A 77 -9.12 28.50 5.39
C THR A 77 -9.57 29.42 6.53
N ILE A 78 -8.77 29.56 7.58
CA ILE A 78 -9.02 30.51 8.68
C ILE A 78 -9.10 31.95 8.14
N GLU A 79 -8.18 32.34 7.27
CA GLU A 79 -8.16 33.66 6.64
C GLU A 79 -9.40 33.88 5.74
N ARG A 80 -9.71 32.92 4.88
CA ARG A 80 -10.89 32.94 3.99
C ARG A 80 -12.20 33.07 4.76
N LEU A 81 -12.33 32.42 5.89
CA LEU A 81 -13.48 32.47 6.78
C LEU A 81 -13.49 33.73 7.65
N LYS A 82 -12.47 34.59 7.54
CA LYS A 82 -12.31 35.83 8.35
C LYS A 82 -12.23 35.54 9.87
N LEU A 83 -11.63 34.43 10.23
CA LEU A 83 -11.46 33.95 11.61
C LEU A 83 -10.07 34.20 12.19
N SER A 84 -9.16 34.88 11.51
CA SER A 84 -7.76 35.10 11.94
C SER A 84 -7.64 35.74 13.31
N ALA A 85 -8.58 36.56 13.74
CA ALA A 85 -8.62 37.17 15.08
C ALA A 85 -8.81 36.11 16.20
N PHE A 86 -9.45 34.99 15.89
CA PHE A 86 -9.82 33.94 16.83
C PHE A 86 -8.85 32.77 16.86
N PHE A 87 -7.96 32.65 15.90
CA PHE A 87 -6.99 31.56 15.84
C PHE A 87 -5.56 32.09 15.92
N GLU A 88 -4.73 31.34 16.64
CA GLU A 88 -3.28 31.50 16.68
C GLU A 88 -2.64 30.37 15.93
N ILE A 89 -1.86 30.69 14.89
CA ILE A 89 -1.19 29.73 14.03
C ILE A 89 0.28 29.69 14.43
N GLN A 90 0.73 28.53 14.90
CA GLN A 90 2.10 28.25 15.29
C GLN A 90 2.74 27.25 14.30
N LYS A 91 4.05 26.99 14.40
CA LYS A 91 4.77 26.08 13.50
C LYS A 91 4.24 24.64 13.50
N THR A 92 3.69 24.19 14.62
CA THR A 92 3.29 22.78 14.84
C THR A 92 1.89 22.64 15.40
N THR A 93 1.17 23.73 15.63
CA THR A 93 -0.19 23.73 16.19
C THR A 93 -1.00 24.93 15.72
N ILE A 94 -2.32 24.77 15.70
CA ILE A 94 -3.26 25.91 15.57
C ILE A 94 -4.16 25.87 16.79
N ILE A 95 -4.33 27.03 17.44
CA ILE A 95 -5.10 27.16 18.69
C ILE A 95 -6.25 28.14 18.49
N CYS A 96 -7.46 27.73 18.80
CA CYS A 96 -8.60 28.65 18.88
C CYS A 96 -8.58 29.37 20.22
N LYS A 97 -8.29 30.67 20.19
CA LYS A 97 -8.04 31.51 21.39
C LYS A 97 -9.26 31.65 22.31
N HIS A 98 -10.48 31.55 21.78
CA HIS A 98 -11.65 31.83 22.60
C HIS A 98 -12.20 30.62 23.37
N ASN A 99 -11.92 29.39 22.91
CA ASN A 99 -12.40 28.17 23.56
C ASN A 99 -11.30 27.12 23.83
N GLY A 100 -10.08 27.36 23.35
CA GLY A 100 -8.93 26.45 23.56
C GLY A 100 -8.99 25.17 22.72
N SER A 101 -9.71 25.20 21.57
CA SER A 101 -9.58 24.12 20.58
C SER A 101 -8.19 24.08 19.99
N GLU A 102 -7.69 22.89 19.71
CA GLU A 102 -6.31 22.69 19.27
C GLU A 102 -6.23 21.74 18.08
N PHE A 103 -5.45 22.12 17.07
CA PHE A 103 -5.03 21.25 15.97
C PHE A 103 -3.59 20.78 16.21
N LYS A 104 -3.38 19.49 16.12
CA LYS A 104 -2.07 18.84 16.21
C LYS A 104 -1.75 18.15 14.88
N PHE A 105 -0.47 18.14 14.51
CA PHE A 105 -0.01 17.59 13.24
C PHE A 105 1.01 16.48 13.50
N LYS A 106 0.77 15.28 12.95
CA LYS A 106 1.62 14.10 13.15
C LYS A 106 1.71 13.22 11.90
N GLY A 107 2.95 12.77 11.59
CA GLY A 107 3.16 11.68 10.64
C GLY A 107 2.82 10.32 11.26
N LEU A 108 2.43 9.38 10.41
CA LEU A 108 2.07 8.02 10.81
C LEU A 108 3.22 7.02 10.64
N ASN A 109 4.30 7.38 9.94
CA ASN A 109 5.39 6.46 9.60
C ASN A 109 6.44 6.34 10.70
N GLY A 110 6.98 5.13 10.93
CA GLY A 110 8.17 4.86 11.72
C GLY A 110 8.07 5.25 13.19
N MET A 111 9.11 5.90 13.71
CA MET A 111 9.18 6.31 15.13
C MET A 111 8.06 7.26 15.58
N THR A 112 7.40 7.93 14.64
CA THR A 112 6.28 8.84 14.96
C THR A 112 5.00 8.10 15.29
N ILE A 113 4.79 6.89 14.79
CA ILE A 113 3.58 6.10 15.07
C ILE A 113 3.43 5.76 16.56
N ASP A 114 4.54 5.49 17.26
CA ASP A 114 4.49 5.22 18.69
C ASP A 114 4.13 6.48 19.51
N SER A 115 4.45 7.67 19.00
CA SER A 115 4.03 8.93 19.63
C SER A 115 2.54 9.19 19.49
N ILE A 116 1.85 8.55 18.54
CA ILE A 116 0.41 8.69 18.32
C ILE A 116 -0.36 7.94 19.41
N LYS A 117 0.14 6.83 19.90
CA LYS A 117 -0.46 6.07 21.01
C LYS A 117 -0.70 6.92 22.28
N SER A 118 0.06 8.02 22.44
CA SER A 118 -0.08 8.96 23.56
C SER A 118 -1.19 10.01 23.37
N PHE A 119 -1.84 10.08 22.19
CA PHE A 119 -2.91 11.04 21.95
C PHE A 119 -4.24 10.54 22.50
N GLU A 120 -4.55 10.98 23.70
CA GLU A 120 -5.85 10.75 24.31
C GLU A 120 -6.78 11.94 24.10
N GLY A 121 -8.09 11.69 24.05
CA GLY A 121 -9.10 12.72 23.99
C GLY A 121 -9.29 13.43 22.65
N VAL A 122 -8.77 12.87 21.56
CA VAL A 122 -8.99 13.39 20.19
C VAL A 122 -10.47 13.28 19.83
N ASP A 123 -11.05 14.41 19.39
CA ASP A 123 -12.44 14.48 18.91
C ASP A 123 -12.54 14.15 17.43
N TYR A 124 -11.64 14.71 16.62
CA TYR A 124 -11.58 14.50 15.18
C TYR A 124 -10.16 14.14 14.76
N CYS A 125 -10.03 13.09 13.98
CA CYS A 125 -8.77 12.73 13.32
C CYS A 125 -8.94 12.87 11.81
N TRP A 126 -8.16 13.73 11.17
CA TRP A 126 -8.13 13.85 9.72
C TRP A 126 -6.89 13.18 9.15
N VAL A 127 -7.10 12.18 8.31
CA VAL A 127 -6.06 11.48 7.56
C VAL A 127 -6.08 11.98 6.12
N GLU A 128 -5.09 12.78 5.76
CA GLU A 128 -4.97 13.41 4.44
C GLU A 128 -3.96 12.65 3.56
N GLU A 129 -4.21 12.58 2.24
CA GLU A 129 -3.47 11.73 1.29
C GLU A 129 -3.37 10.26 1.76
N ALA A 130 -4.48 9.73 2.22
CA ALA A 130 -4.52 8.44 2.90
C ALA A 130 -4.20 7.22 2.01
N HIS A 131 -4.09 7.37 0.68
CA HIS A 131 -3.62 6.31 -0.23
C HIS A 131 -2.23 5.79 0.13
N SER A 132 -1.38 6.65 0.69
CA SER A 132 -0.02 6.30 1.08
C SER A 132 0.10 5.68 2.47
N VAL A 133 -1.00 5.63 3.25
CA VAL A 133 -0.98 5.16 4.64
C VAL A 133 -0.92 3.65 4.70
N SER A 134 0.13 3.12 5.34
CA SER A 134 0.37 1.69 5.47
C SER A 134 -0.68 1.00 6.34
N LYS A 135 -0.87 -0.31 6.13
CA LYS A 135 -1.75 -1.13 6.98
C LYS A 135 -1.37 -1.03 8.45
N LYS A 136 -0.06 -1.09 8.75
CA LYS A 136 0.46 -0.94 10.12
C LYS A 136 0.07 0.40 10.75
N SER A 137 0.12 1.49 9.96
CA SER A 137 -0.29 2.82 10.42
C SER A 137 -1.78 2.86 10.77
N TRP A 138 -2.64 2.24 9.96
CA TRP A 138 -4.08 2.11 10.23
C TRP A 138 -4.35 1.28 11.49
N ASP A 139 -3.66 0.16 11.67
CA ASP A 139 -3.84 -0.74 12.81
C ASP A 139 -3.46 -0.08 14.15
N VAL A 140 -2.60 0.94 14.13
CA VAL A 140 -2.26 1.74 15.32
C VAL A 140 -3.19 2.94 15.49
N LEU A 141 -3.48 3.67 14.39
CA LEU A 141 -4.27 4.91 14.45
C LEU A 141 -5.69 4.67 14.93
N ILE A 142 -6.39 3.71 14.35
CA ILE A 142 -7.82 3.49 14.62
C ILE A 142 -8.10 3.18 16.09
N PRO A 143 -7.36 2.26 16.75
CA PRO A 143 -7.55 2.01 18.18
C PRO A 143 -7.11 3.18 19.08
N THR A 144 -6.24 4.07 18.59
CA THR A 144 -5.79 5.24 19.35
C THR A 144 -6.87 6.31 19.44
N ILE A 145 -7.64 6.50 18.38
CA ILE A 145 -8.76 7.45 18.34
C ILE A 145 -9.98 6.77 18.98
N ARG A 146 -10.05 6.78 20.30
CA ARG A 146 -11.01 5.96 21.09
C ARG A 146 -11.94 6.76 21.99
N LYS A 147 -11.90 8.10 21.95
CA LYS A 147 -12.84 8.92 22.69
C LYS A 147 -14.26 8.66 22.19
N GLU A 148 -15.22 8.54 23.11
CA GLU A 148 -16.62 8.38 22.74
C GLU A 148 -17.11 9.54 21.86
N GLY A 149 -17.78 9.23 20.75
CA GLY A 149 -18.20 10.20 19.74
C GLY A 149 -17.06 10.82 18.91
N SER A 150 -15.83 10.27 18.98
CA SER A 150 -14.74 10.73 18.11
C SER A 150 -14.91 10.20 16.69
N GLU A 151 -14.44 11.00 15.72
CA GLU A 151 -14.60 10.70 14.30
C GLU A 151 -13.24 10.64 13.58
N ILE A 152 -13.14 9.80 12.56
CA ILE A 152 -11.99 9.72 11.65
C ILE A 152 -12.44 10.14 10.26
N TRP A 153 -11.91 11.25 9.78
CA TRP A 153 -12.18 11.80 8.46
C TRP A 153 -11.01 11.51 7.54
N VAL A 154 -11.29 11.06 6.33
CA VAL A 154 -10.27 10.56 5.41
C VAL A 154 -10.44 11.22 4.06
N SER A 155 -9.35 11.73 3.50
CA SER A 155 -9.30 12.26 2.13
C SER A 155 -8.15 11.65 1.34
N PHE A 156 -8.44 11.14 0.14
CA PHE A 156 -7.43 10.63 -0.74
C PHE A 156 -7.85 10.61 -2.21
N ASN A 157 -6.86 10.55 -3.09
CA ASN A 157 -7.04 10.14 -4.47
C ASN A 157 -6.63 8.67 -4.53
N PRO A 158 -7.48 7.75 -5.01
CA PRO A 158 -7.12 6.35 -5.14
C PRO A 158 -5.91 6.16 -6.06
N ASP A 159 -5.01 5.27 -5.72
CA ASP A 159 -3.94 4.83 -6.63
C ASP A 159 -4.18 3.38 -7.04
N LEU A 160 -4.16 2.45 -6.09
CA LEU A 160 -4.34 1.02 -6.33
C LEU A 160 -5.56 0.48 -5.58
N ALA A 161 -6.20 -0.54 -6.14
CA ALA A 161 -7.26 -1.28 -5.45
C ALA A 161 -6.77 -1.95 -4.15
N THR A 162 -5.47 -2.26 -4.08
CA THR A 162 -4.78 -2.88 -2.93
C THR A 162 -4.27 -1.88 -1.89
N ASP A 163 -4.50 -0.59 -2.09
CA ASP A 163 -4.18 0.39 -1.04
C ASP A 163 -5.00 0.09 0.22
N PRO A 164 -4.39 0.02 1.41
CA PRO A 164 -5.09 -0.35 2.64
C PRO A 164 -6.31 0.52 2.95
N VAL A 165 -6.28 1.80 2.57
CA VAL A 165 -7.41 2.71 2.71
C VAL A 165 -8.55 2.35 1.74
N TYR A 166 -8.22 1.96 0.52
CA TYR A 166 -9.21 1.60 -0.49
C TYR A 166 -9.88 0.27 -0.16
N GLU A 167 -9.11 -0.74 0.20
CA GLU A 167 -9.63 -2.03 0.66
C GLU A 167 -10.58 -1.84 1.85
N ARG A 168 -10.10 -1.14 2.91
CA ARG A 168 -10.82 -1.02 4.17
C ARG A 168 -12.10 -0.18 4.09
N PHE A 169 -12.13 0.88 3.28
CA PHE A 169 -13.22 1.87 3.32
C PHE A 169 -14.05 1.92 2.05
N VAL A 170 -13.53 1.43 0.92
CA VAL A 170 -14.27 1.44 -0.34
C VAL A 170 -14.73 0.04 -0.74
N LEU A 171 -13.87 -0.98 -0.63
CA LEU A 171 -14.24 -2.37 -0.93
C LEU A 171 -14.95 -3.05 0.25
N GLU A 172 -14.44 -2.85 1.47
CA GLU A 172 -14.97 -3.44 2.71
C GLU A 172 -15.49 -2.34 3.65
N THR A 173 -16.45 -1.55 3.18
CA THR A 173 -16.97 -0.38 3.91
C THR A 173 -17.52 -0.77 5.29
N PRO A 174 -16.99 -0.20 6.41
CA PRO A 174 -17.53 -0.42 7.74
C PRO A 174 -18.98 0.07 7.86
N GLU A 175 -19.78 -0.58 8.73
CA GLU A 175 -21.20 -0.20 8.94
C GLU A 175 -21.39 1.26 9.38
N ASP A 176 -20.46 1.79 10.19
CA ASP A 176 -20.49 3.17 10.68
C ASP A 176 -19.57 4.10 9.85
N ALA A 177 -19.72 4.02 8.52
CA ALA A 177 -18.95 4.82 7.58
C ALA A 177 -19.82 5.49 6.53
N PHE A 178 -19.60 6.80 6.35
CA PHE A 178 -20.04 7.54 5.18
C PHE A 178 -18.92 7.57 4.15
N VAL A 179 -19.18 7.12 2.93
CA VAL A 179 -18.18 7.02 1.84
C VAL A 179 -18.70 7.75 0.61
N GLN A 180 -17.96 8.76 0.16
CA GLN A 180 -18.36 9.60 -0.96
C GLN A 180 -17.21 9.74 -1.98
N LYS A 181 -17.47 9.33 -3.21
CA LYS A 181 -16.60 9.63 -4.35
C LYS A 181 -16.85 11.03 -4.86
N VAL A 182 -15.78 11.80 -5.15
CA VAL A 182 -15.86 13.20 -5.58
C VAL A 182 -14.81 13.46 -6.66
N SER A 183 -15.21 14.20 -7.70
CA SER A 183 -14.36 14.60 -8.80
C SER A 183 -14.39 16.11 -9.03
N TYR A 184 -13.62 16.63 -9.98
CA TYR A 184 -13.68 18.04 -10.37
C TYR A 184 -15.02 18.44 -10.98
N LEU A 185 -15.78 17.48 -11.51
CA LEU A 185 -17.11 17.70 -12.09
C LEU A 185 -18.15 18.10 -11.03
N ASP A 186 -17.90 17.71 -9.79
CA ASP A 186 -18.74 17.98 -8.63
C ASP A 186 -18.40 19.32 -7.97
N ASN A 187 -17.38 20.02 -8.48
CA ASN A 187 -16.92 21.30 -7.94
C ASN A 187 -17.38 22.47 -8.80
N PRO A 188 -18.39 23.23 -8.35
CA PRO A 188 -18.90 24.39 -9.11
C PRO A 188 -17.86 25.50 -9.29
N ASP A 189 -16.86 25.57 -8.39
CA ASP A 189 -15.79 26.58 -8.41
C ASP A 189 -14.49 26.02 -9.00
N CYS A 190 -14.57 24.95 -9.81
CA CYS A 190 -13.38 24.36 -10.40
C CYS A 190 -12.64 25.35 -11.30
N PRO A 191 -11.32 25.58 -11.09
CA PRO A 191 -10.57 26.52 -11.91
C PRO A 191 -10.57 26.12 -13.39
N GLN A 192 -10.79 27.09 -14.27
CA GLN A 192 -10.81 26.89 -15.73
C GLN A 192 -9.50 26.28 -16.26
N THR A 193 -8.38 26.59 -15.61
CA THR A 193 -7.07 25.97 -15.93
C THR A 193 -7.12 24.47 -15.74
N LEU A 194 -7.65 24.00 -14.62
CA LEU A 194 -7.76 22.57 -14.32
C LEU A 194 -8.73 21.87 -15.29
N ILE A 195 -9.87 22.52 -15.63
CA ILE A 195 -10.82 21.98 -16.60
C ILE A 195 -10.19 21.84 -17.99
N LYS A 196 -9.38 22.81 -18.43
CA LYS A 196 -8.67 22.75 -19.72
C LYS A 196 -7.66 21.58 -19.74
N GLU A 197 -6.88 21.42 -18.68
CA GLU A 197 -5.93 20.31 -18.57
C GLU A 197 -6.65 18.95 -18.52
N ALA A 198 -7.75 18.83 -17.78
CA ALA A 198 -8.56 17.62 -17.74
C ALA A 198 -9.11 17.27 -19.14
N ASN A 199 -9.66 18.25 -19.86
CA ASN A 199 -10.17 18.05 -21.21
C ASN A 199 -9.06 17.71 -22.22
N TYR A 200 -7.87 18.26 -22.06
CA TYR A 200 -6.71 17.89 -22.87
C TYR A 200 -6.33 16.44 -22.61
N LEU A 201 -6.16 16.06 -21.34
CA LEU A 201 -5.77 14.71 -20.96
C LEU A 201 -6.81 13.66 -21.40
N LYS A 202 -8.11 13.98 -21.28
CA LYS A 202 -9.20 13.13 -21.76
C LYS A 202 -9.07 12.75 -23.25
N ARG A 203 -8.53 13.65 -24.07
CA ARG A 203 -8.36 13.40 -25.52
C ARG A 203 -7.09 12.62 -25.84
N VAL A 204 -6.04 12.77 -25.05
CA VAL A 204 -4.72 12.20 -25.37
C VAL A 204 -4.42 10.92 -24.59
N ASN A 205 -5.01 10.76 -23.41
CA ASN A 205 -4.86 9.57 -22.57
C ASN A 205 -6.07 9.48 -21.61
N GLU A 206 -7.09 8.77 -22.02
CA GLU A 206 -8.35 8.66 -21.30
C GLU A 206 -8.19 7.92 -19.96
N ASP A 207 -7.33 6.91 -19.89
CA ASP A 207 -7.09 6.14 -18.67
C ASP A 207 -6.42 7.01 -17.59
N LEU A 208 -5.41 7.78 -18.00
CA LEU A 208 -4.76 8.72 -17.10
C LEU A 208 -5.72 9.85 -16.67
N TYR A 209 -6.62 10.30 -17.55
CA TYR A 209 -7.69 11.23 -17.20
C TYR A 209 -8.65 10.63 -16.17
N ASN A 210 -9.09 9.39 -16.38
CA ASN A 210 -9.99 8.71 -15.47
C ASN A 210 -9.35 8.56 -14.09
N HIS A 211 -8.07 8.17 -14.05
CA HIS A 211 -7.33 8.08 -12.80
C HIS A 211 -7.17 9.43 -12.09
N ILE A 212 -6.57 10.43 -12.76
CA ILE A 212 -6.19 11.70 -12.12
C ILE A 212 -7.42 12.54 -11.78
N TYR A 213 -8.39 12.66 -12.69
CA TYR A 213 -9.49 13.60 -12.58
C TYR A 213 -10.80 12.98 -12.13
N LEU A 214 -11.08 11.72 -12.45
CA LEU A 214 -12.28 11.02 -11.98
C LEU A 214 -12.01 10.13 -10.75
N GLY A 215 -10.74 9.92 -10.39
CA GLY A 215 -10.36 9.11 -9.23
C GLY A 215 -10.70 7.64 -9.42
N GLU A 216 -10.57 7.14 -10.64
CA GLU A 216 -10.54 5.71 -10.86
C GLU A 216 -9.21 5.13 -10.36
N ILE A 217 -9.22 3.91 -9.88
CA ILE A 217 -7.99 3.19 -9.58
C ILE A 217 -7.18 3.03 -10.86
N ARG A 218 -5.86 3.05 -10.74
CA ARG A 218 -5.02 2.71 -11.89
C ARG A 218 -5.29 1.27 -12.27
N ASP A 219 -5.78 1.09 -13.47
CA ASP A 219 -5.73 -0.21 -14.10
C ASP A 219 -4.36 -0.36 -14.79
N HIS A 220 -3.44 -1.06 -14.11
CA HIS A 220 -2.16 -1.42 -14.69
C HIS A 220 -2.28 -2.54 -15.75
N SER A 221 -3.51 -2.91 -16.15
CA SER A 221 -3.74 -4.05 -17.03
C SER A 221 -3.04 -3.93 -18.37
N GLU A 222 -2.87 -2.71 -18.93
CA GLU A 222 -2.18 -2.49 -20.20
C GLU A 222 -0.65 -2.60 -20.10
N HIS A 223 -0.06 -2.25 -18.95
CA HIS A 223 1.39 -2.30 -18.72
C HIS A 223 1.79 -3.46 -17.83
N ARG A 224 0.81 -4.26 -17.38
CA ARG A 224 1.03 -5.43 -16.55
C ARG A 224 1.82 -6.48 -17.31
N ILE A 225 2.91 -6.93 -16.70
CA ILE A 225 3.83 -7.88 -17.31
C ILE A 225 3.24 -9.29 -17.36
N PHE A 226 2.56 -9.71 -16.28
CA PHE A 226 2.07 -11.08 -16.14
C PHE A 226 0.55 -11.15 -16.00
N LYS A 227 -0.06 -12.21 -16.57
CA LYS A 227 -1.49 -12.53 -16.46
C LYS A 227 -1.64 -14.01 -16.14
N TRP A 228 -1.35 -14.37 -14.88
CA TRP A 228 -1.38 -15.75 -14.44
C TRP A 228 -2.78 -16.19 -14.03
N LYS A 229 -3.02 -17.50 -14.01
CA LYS A 229 -4.34 -18.07 -13.71
C LYS A 229 -4.33 -18.77 -12.35
N PRO A 230 -5.41 -18.66 -11.55
CA PRO A 230 -5.49 -19.40 -10.29
C PRO A 230 -5.84 -20.87 -10.52
N VAL A 231 -5.23 -21.75 -9.70
CA VAL A 231 -5.58 -23.18 -9.57
C VAL A 231 -5.82 -23.54 -8.11
N SER A 232 -6.46 -24.66 -7.82
CA SER A 232 -6.57 -25.11 -6.45
C SER A 232 -5.25 -25.71 -5.92
N PHE A 233 -5.10 -25.77 -4.61
CA PHE A 233 -3.92 -26.43 -4.00
C PHE A 233 -3.92 -27.94 -4.25
N GLU A 234 -5.09 -28.55 -4.34
CA GLU A 234 -5.27 -29.96 -4.68
C GLU A 234 -4.79 -30.25 -6.12
N GLU A 235 -5.12 -29.38 -7.08
CA GLU A 235 -4.62 -29.50 -8.45
C GLU A 235 -3.10 -29.36 -8.50
N PHE A 236 -2.52 -28.39 -7.79
CA PHE A 236 -1.05 -28.24 -7.68
C PHE A 236 -0.41 -29.53 -7.10
N ASN A 237 -0.97 -30.10 -6.05
CA ASN A 237 -0.44 -31.32 -5.41
C ASN A 237 -0.57 -32.54 -6.31
N ALA A 238 -1.64 -32.66 -7.07
CA ALA A 238 -1.88 -33.81 -7.97
C ALA A 238 -0.86 -33.90 -9.12
N ILE A 239 -0.19 -32.77 -9.48
CA ILE A 239 0.82 -32.76 -10.53
C ILE A 239 2.05 -33.55 -10.11
N GLN A 240 2.34 -34.63 -10.84
CA GLN A 240 3.51 -35.47 -10.64
C GLN A 240 4.71 -34.87 -11.38
N ALA A 241 5.41 -33.97 -10.75
CA ALA A 241 6.61 -33.32 -11.28
C ALA A 241 7.58 -32.96 -10.15
N THR A 242 8.85 -32.75 -10.49
CA THR A 242 9.87 -32.24 -9.58
C THR A 242 9.46 -30.87 -9.03
N ILE A 243 9.58 -30.69 -7.72
CA ILE A 243 9.36 -29.41 -7.07
C ILE A 243 10.68 -28.65 -7.01
N TYR A 244 10.70 -27.46 -7.53
CA TYR A 244 11.79 -26.51 -7.44
C TYR A 244 11.41 -25.40 -6.47
N TYR A 245 12.38 -24.91 -5.70
CA TYR A 245 12.15 -23.84 -4.74
C TYR A 245 12.93 -22.60 -5.15
N GLY A 246 12.29 -21.45 -5.09
CA GLY A 246 12.89 -20.14 -5.34
C GLY A 246 12.94 -19.32 -4.07
N VAL A 247 14.00 -18.54 -3.88
CA VAL A 247 14.19 -17.73 -2.67
C VAL A 247 14.68 -16.33 -3.04
N ASP A 248 13.95 -15.33 -2.62
CA ASP A 248 14.39 -13.93 -2.54
C ASP A 248 14.56 -13.54 -1.06
N TRP A 249 15.75 -13.01 -0.69
CA TRP A 249 16.11 -12.78 0.70
C TRP A 249 15.71 -11.39 1.16
N GLY A 250 14.79 -11.25 2.10
CA GLY A 250 14.40 -10.00 2.70
C GLY A 250 14.68 -9.93 4.20
N LYS A 251 15.37 -8.88 4.64
CA LYS A 251 15.60 -8.61 6.07
C LYS A 251 14.50 -7.69 6.64
N VAL A 252 14.22 -6.61 5.97
CA VAL A 252 13.17 -5.64 6.26
C VAL A 252 12.01 -5.83 5.27
N ASP A 253 12.35 -6.00 3.98
CA ASP A 253 11.42 -6.38 2.93
C ASP A 253 11.03 -7.86 3.04
N ALA A 254 10.05 -8.29 2.27
CA ALA A 254 9.59 -9.66 2.29
C ALA A 254 10.69 -10.67 1.92
N TRP A 255 10.83 -11.73 2.70
CA TRP A 255 11.60 -12.91 2.32
C TRP A 255 10.66 -13.85 1.57
N GLY A 256 10.72 -13.76 0.24
CA GLY A 256 9.89 -14.54 -0.66
C GLY A 256 10.42 -15.96 -0.84
N ILE A 257 9.61 -16.96 -0.49
CA ILE A 257 9.91 -18.38 -0.76
C ILE A 257 8.74 -18.99 -1.52
N VAL A 258 9.03 -19.54 -2.70
CA VAL A 258 8.02 -20.15 -3.58
C VAL A 258 8.41 -21.58 -3.94
N ALA A 259 7.41 -22.45 -4.12
CA ALA A 259 7.55 -23.76 -4.74
C ALA A 259 7.01 -23.69 -6.17
N ALA A 260 7.68 -24.36 -7.11
CA ALA A 260 7.24 -24.42 -8.50
C ALA A 260 7.35 -25.82 -9.06
N LYS A 261 6.40 -26.20 -9.90
CA LYS A 261 6.37 -27.43 -10.71
C LYS A 261 6.27 -27.06 -12.17
N TYR A 262 7.11 -27.65 -13.02
CA TYR A 262 6.98 -27.54 -14.46
C TYR A 262 6.47 -28.86 -15.03
N HIS A 263 5.36 -28.81 -15.75
CA HIS A 263 4.71 -29.99 -16.29
C HIS A 263 3.94 -29.63 -17.59
N ASP A 264 4.14 -30.39 -18.63
CA ASP A 264 3.47 -30.25 -19.94
C ASP A 264 3.50 -28.82 -20.49
N GLY A 265 4.67 -28.16 -20.46
CA GLY A 265 4.83 -26.79 -20.96
C GLY A 265 4.26 -25.69 -20.06
N ARG A 266 3.76 -26.03 -18.87
CA ARG A 266 3.12 -25.14 -17.92
C ARG A 266 3.91 -25.05 -16.61
N LEU A 267 3.90 -23.85 -16.03
CA LEU A 267 4.51 -23.61 -14.73
C LEU A 267 3.42 -23.44 -13.67
N PHE A 268 3.52 -24.18 -12.60
CA PHE A 268 2.61 -24.08 -11.44
C PHE A 268 3.40 -23.59 -10.24
N VAL A 269 2.93 -22.53 -9.58
CA VAL A 269 3.64 -21.90 -8.47
C VAL A 269 2.78 -21.82 -7.21
N HIS A 270 3.43 -21.94 -6.07
CA HIS A 270 2.82 -21.90 -4.74
C HIS A 270 3.69 -21.07 -3.80
N GLU A 271 3.06 -20.14 -3.10
CA GLU A 271 3.71 -19.30 -2.08
C GLU A 271 3.89 -20.08 -0.79
N LEU A 272 5.11 -20.09 -0.26
CA LEU A 272 5.44 -20.73 1.00
C LEU A 272 5.69 -19.72 2.12
N ASN A 273 6.30 -18.58 1.81
CA ASN A 273 6.59 -17.52 2.76
C ASN A 273 6.66 -16.16 2.09
N TYR A 274 6.18 -15.13 2.79
CA TYR A 274 6.28 -13.72 2.38
C TYR A 274 6.59 -12.79 3.56
N SER A 275 6.86 -13.30 4.75
CA SER A 275 7.27 -12.49 5.90
C SER A 275 8.75 -12.14 5.84
N SER A 276 9.12 -10.93 6.26
CA SER A 276 10.53 -10.55 6.42
C SER A 276 11.24 -11.34 7.54
N GLU A 277 12.58 -11.29 7.57
CA GLU A 277 13.33 -11.88 8.68
C GLU A 277 12.98 -11.20 10.02
N ASN A 278 12.83 -9.87 10.01
CA ASN A 278 12.46 -9.12 11.20
C ASN A 278 11.09 -9.53 11.72
N GLU A 279 10.07 -9.57 10.85
CA GLU A 279 8.73 -10.03 11.23
C GLU A 279 8.73 -11.48 11.71
N THR A 280 9.53 -12.34 11.08
CA THR A 280 9.69 -13.73 11.52
C THR A 280 10.29 -13.80 12.93
N MET A 281 11.32 -13.01 13.22
CA MET A 281 11.95 -12.94 14.54
C MET A 281 11.04 -12.33 15.59
N ASP A 282 10.28 -11.29 15.27
CA ASP A 282 9.34 -10.61 16.19
C ASP A 282 8.21 -11.55 16.66
N ASN A 283 7.89 -12.58 15.87
CA ASN A 283 6.88 -13.59 16.21
C ASN A 283 7.45 -14.77 17.03
N LEU A 284 8.74 -14.78 17.37
CA LEU A 284 9.39 -15.83 18.17
C LEU A 284 9.59 -15.39 19.62
N SER A 285 9.58 -16.35 20.53
CA SER A 285 9.96 -16.10 21.92
C SER A 285 11.46 -15.77 22.05
N GLN A 286 11.84 -15.06 23.11
CA GLN A 286 13.25 -14.74 23.36
C GLN A 286 14.15 -15.97 23.42
N THR A 287 13.67 -17.07 23.99
CA THR A 287 14.40 -18.34 24.05
C THR A 287 14.65 -18.92 22.66
N GLN A 288 13.65 -18.87 21.77
CA GLN A 288 13.81 -19.31 20.38
C GLN A 288 14.79 -18.43 19.63
N ILE A 289 14.69 -17.09 19.79
CA ILE A 289 15.63 -16.15 19.16
C ILE A 289 17.09 -16.42 19.57
N LEU A 290 17.32 -16.67 20.87
CA LEU A 290 18.66 -16.99 21.37
C LEU A 290 19.18 -18.29 20.74
N ALA A 291 18.37 -19.35 20.72
CA ALA A 291 18.74 -20.63 20.11
C ALA A 291 19.07 -20.50 18.61
N LEU A 292 18.31 -19.68 17.87
CA LEU A 292 18.56 -19.43 16.45
C LEU A 292 19.83 -18.61 16.19
N ARG A 293 20.28 -17.81 17.16
CA ARG A 293 21.49 -16.99 17.05
C ARG A 293 22.77 -17.73 17.45
N GLU A 294 22.66 -18.91 18.05
CA GLU A 294 23.82 -19.75 18.41
C GLU A 294 24.57 -20.27 17.16
N HIS A 295 23.87 -20.39 16.02
CA HIS A 295 24.42 -20.86 14.76
C HIS A 295 24.13 -19.91 13.62
N GLU A 296 25.10 -19.71 12.73
CA GLU A 296 24.96 -18.81 11.55
C GLU A 296 23.80 -19.24 10.64
N GLU A 297 23.52 -20.53 10.56
CA GLU A 297 22.44 -21.13 9.78
C GLU A 297 21.08 -21.19 10.53
N GLY A 298 21.03 -20.84 11.81
CA GLY A 298 19.90 -21.14 12.69
C GLY A 298 18.54 -20.67 12.15
N LEU A 299 18.42 -19.40 11.77
CA LEU A 299 17.16 -18.86 11.25
C LEU A 299 16.77 -19.49 9.91
N VAL A 300 17.72 -19.66 9.01
CA VAL A 300 17.48 -20.24 7.68
C VAL A 300 17.07 -21.69 7.82
N LYS A 301 17.78 -22.46 8.64
CA LYS A 301 17.46 -23.86 8.97
C LYS A 301 16.05 -23.97 9.53
N TRP A 302 15.74 -23.18 10.55
CA TRP A 302 14.42 -23.16 11.18
C TRP A 302 13.29 -22.88 10.19
N MET A 303 13.46 -21.87 9.32
CA MET A 303 12.44 -21.51 8.33
C MET A 303 12.19 -22.66 7.34
N PHE A 304 13.25 -23.26 6.80
CA PHE A 304 13.12 -24.33 5.82
C PHE A 304 12.58 -25.63 6.41
N GLU A 305 12.89 -25.92 7.68
CA GLU A 305 12.30 -27.04 8.43
C GLU A 305 10.82 -26.78 8.73
N LYS A 306 10.46 -25.57 9.15
CA LYS A 306 9.07 -25.15 9.36
C LYS A 306 8.22 -25.28 8.09
N LEU A 307 8.78 -24.95 6.93
CA LEU A 307 8.13 -25.07 5.62
C LEU A 307 8.16 -26.51 5.05
N ASN A 308 8.74 -27.46 5.78
CA ASN A 308 8.89 -28.85 5.36
C ASN A 308 9.56 -29.01 3.99
N ILE A 309 10.57 -28.17 3.68
CA ILE A 309 11.33 -28.28 2.42
C ILE A 309 12.28 -29.47 2.52
N PRO A 310 12.21 -30.46 1.61
CA PRO A 310 13.08 -31.65 1.63
C PRO A 310 14.56 -31.29 1.53
N LYS A 311 15.44 -32.05 2.17
CA LYS A 311 16.89 -31.79 2.18
C LYS A 311 17.53 -31.97 0.79
N ASP A 312 16.98 -32.83 -0.03
CA ASP A 312 17.39 -33.09 -1.43
C ASP A 312 16.78 -32.13 -2.45
N ALA A 313 15.98 -31.15 -1.98
CA ALA A 313 15.30 -30.18 -2.82
C ALA A 313 16.30 -29.31 -3.61
N ILE A 314 15.95 -29.03 -4.88
CA ILE A 314 16.66 -28.04 -5.70
C ILE A 314 16.14 -26.64 -5.33
N ILE A 315 17.04 -25.82 -4.80
CA ILE A 315 16.69 -24.47 -4.30
C ILE A 315 17.54 -23.44 -5.07
N VAL A 316 16.86 -22.50 -5.74
CA VAL A 316 17.49 -21.41 -6.48
C VAL A 316 17.30 -20.11 -5.71
N CYS A 317 18.37 -19.56 -5.19
CA CYS A 317 18.35 -18.39 -4.30
C CYS A 317 18.87 -17.14 -4.98
N ASP A 318 18.37 -15.97 -4.55
CA ASP A 318 19.01 -14.70 -4.88
C ASP A 318 20.51 -14.72 -4.52
N ASN A 319 21.34 -14.11 -5.37
CA ASN A 319 22.79 -14.11 -5.20
C ASN A 319 23.34 -12.96 -4.32
N ASN A 320 22.48 -12.04 -3.88
CA ASN A 320 22.88 -10.89 -3.03
C ASN A 320 23.26 -11.32 -1.60
N ARG A 321 22.82 -12.52 -1.16
CA ARG A 321 23.03 -13.07 0.18
C ARG A 321 23.69 -14.45 0.12
N ARG A 322 24.90 -14.50 -0.42
CA ARG A 322 25.66 -15.76 -0.58
C ARG A 322 25.94 -16.48 0.73
N GLU A 323 26.07 -15.72 1.83
CA GLU A 323 26.21 -16.27 3.18
C GLU A 323 25.00 -17.15 3.56
N LYS A 324 23.78 -16.76 3.19
CA LYS A 324 22.57 -17.55 3.47
C LYS A 324 22.47 -18.82 2.63
N VAL A 325 22.93 -18.77 1.38
CA VAL A 325 23.03 -19.98 0.55
C VAL A 325 24.05 -20.95 1.13
N ARG A 326 25.17 -20.45 1.66
CA ARG A 326 26.14 -21.26 2.38
C ARG A 326 25.52 -21.86 3.65
N ALA A 327 24.78 -21.05 4.43
CA ALA A 327 24.07 -21.50 5.61
C ALA A 327 23.08 -22.63 5.30
N LEU A 328 22.32 -22.56 4.20
CA LEU A 328 21.46 -23.64 3.73
C LEU A 328 22.23 -24.94 3.49
N ARG A 329 23.37 -24.85 2.80
CA ARG A 329 24.20 -26.05 2.53
C ARG A 329 24.74 -26.68 3.81
N VAL A 330 25.21 -25.84 4.75
CA VAL A 330 25.65 -26.29 6.07
C VAL A 330 24.52 -26.96 6.86
N ALA A 331 23.31 -26.44 6.73
CA ALA A 331 22.10 -26.99 7.34
C ALA A 331 21.56 -28.25 6.62
N GLY A 332 22.23 -28.73 5.54
CA GLY A 332 21.92 -29.97 4.86
C GLY A 332 21.15 -29.88 3.55
N TRP A 333 20.85 -28.67 3.04
CA TRP A 333 20.31 -28.46 1.68
C TRP A 333 21.47 -28.27 0.68
N GLU A 334 22.20 -29.32 0.37
CA GLU A 334 23.43 -29.29 -0.43
C GLU A 334 23.17 -28.79 -1.87
N SER A 335 21.98 -29.04 -2.43
CA SER A 335 21.55 -28.61 -3.77
C SER A 335 21.10 -27.14 -3.86
N ALA A 336 21.28 -26.36 -2.79
CA ALA A 336 20.99 -24.90 -2.85
C ALA A 336 22.04 -24.18 -3.71
N ILE A 337 21.58 -23.41 -4.69
CA ILE A 337 22.40 -22.68 -5.65
C ILE A 337 22.00 -21.20 -5.72
N THR A 338 22.92 -20.37 -6.20
CA THR A 338 22.63 -18.95 -6.48
C THR A 338 22.11 -18.78 -7.90
N ALA A 339 21.10 -17.92 -8.07
CA ALA A 339 20.63 -17.49 -9.37
C ALA A 339 21.75 -16.77 -10.16
N ARG A 340 21.80 -16.97 -11.46
CA ARG A 340 22.71 -16.23 -12.34
C ARG A 340 22.14 -14.84 -12.60
N LYS A 341 22.92 -13.81 -12.26
CA LYS A 341 22.57 -12.42 -12.54
C LYS A 341 23.63 -11.82 -13.47
N GLY A 342 23.19 -11.13 -14.51
CA GLY A 342 24.03 -10.37 -15.45
C GLY A 342 23.32 -9.10 -15.88
N SER A 343 23.98 -8.23 -16.63
CA SER A 343 23.33 -7.08 -17.25
C SER A 343 22.16 -7.56 -18.13
N GLY A 344 20.98 -6.96 -17.97
CA GLY A 344 19.77 -7.35 -18.70
C GLY A 344 19.02 -8.58 -18.15
N SER A 345 19.57 -9.32 -17.17
CA SER A 345 18.99 -10.58 -16.69
C SER A 345 17.57 -10.46 -16.12
N ILE A 346 17.16 -9.27 -15.67
CA ILE A 346 15.79 -9.05 -15.19
C ILE A 346 14.82 -9.06 -16.37
N VAL A 347 15.09 -8.28 -17.38
CA VAL A 347 14.26 -8.16 -18.60
C VAL A 347 14.21 -9.49 -19.35
N ASP A 348 15.38 -10.11 -19.57
CA ASP A 348 15.47 -11.45 -20.22
C ASP A 348 14.68 -12.51 -19.45
N GLY A 349 14.76 -12.49 -18.10
CA GLY A 349 14.02 -13.40 -17.25
C GLY A 349 12.51 -13.14 -17.27
N ILE A 350 12.08 -11.88 -17.38
CA ILE A 350 10.68 -11.49 -17.57
C ILE A 350 10.17 -12.04 -18.92
N TYR A 351 10.90 -11.82 -20.00
CA TYR A 351 10.51 -12.33 -21.32
C TYR A 351 10.42 -13.86 -21.34
N SER A 352 11.40 -14.54 -20.73
CA SER A 352 11.37 -16.00 -20.62
C SER A 352 10.15 -16.51 -19.86
N LEU A 353 9.84 -15.87 -18.72
CA LEU A 353 8.68 -16.22 -17.90
C LEU A 353 7.36 -15.90 -18.60
N SER A 354 7.30 -14.83 -19.38
CA SER A 354 6.10 -14.42 -20.13
C SER A 354 5.74 -15.38 -21.27
N GLN A 355 6.68 -16.20 -21.72
CA GLN A 355 6.41 -17.23 -22.74
C GLN A 355 5.79 -18.50 -22.17
N LEU A 356 5.72 -18.64 -20.86
CA LEU A 356 5.11 -19.78 -20.19
C LEU A 356 3.66 -19.51 -19.79
N GLU A 357 2.82 -20.52 -19.87
CA GLU A 357 1.53 -20.50 -19.21
C GLU A 357 1.74 -20.79 -17.73
N VAL A 358 1.47 -19.77 -16.87
CA VAL A 358 1.72 -19.84 -15.43
C VAL A 358 0.43 -19.91 -14.65
N PHE A 359 0.39 -20.81 -13.69
CA PHE A 359 -0.71 -21.00 -12.75
C PHE A 359 -0.21 -20.81 -11.32
N TYR A 360 -0.98 -20.06 -10.50
CA TYR A 360 -0.67 -19.90 -9.07
C TYR A 360 -1.78 -20.52 -8.22
N THR A 361 -1.43 -21.06 -7.07
CA THR A 361 -2.42 -21.67 -6.16
C THR A 361 -3.29 -20.61 -5.51
N LYS A 362 -4.61 -20.84 -5.44
CA LYS A 362 -5.53 -20.04 -4.64
C LYS A 362 -5.05 -20.03 -3.17
N GLY A 363 -4.96 -18.84 -2.59
CA GLY A 363 -4.36 -18.63 -1.27
C GLY A 363 -2.91 -18.15 -1.29
N SER A 364 -2.23 -18.17 -2.44
CA SER A 364 -0.95 -17.47 -2.66
C SER A 364 -1.21 -15.98 -2.91
N SER A 365 -1.68 -15.28 -1.87
CA SER A 365 -2.20 -13.91 -2.00
C SER A 365 -1.16 -12.90 -2.45
N ASN A 366 0.12 -13.10 -2.07
CA ASN A 366 1.18 -12.20 -2.48
C ASN A 366 1.62 -12.45 -3.93
N ILE A 367 1.61 -13.71 -4.41
CA ILE A 367 1.80 -14.01 -5.83
C ILE A 367 0.69 -13.37 -6.66
N GLU A 368 -0.59 -13.49 -6.22
CA GLU A 368 -1.72 -12.87 -6.88
C GLU A 368 -1.59 -11.35 -6.93
N MET A 369 -1.25 -10.72 -5.81
CA MET A 369 -1.06 -9.27 -5.70
C MET A 369 0.11 -8.80 -6.57
N GLU A 370 1.29 -9.42 -6.44
CA GLU A 370 2.47 -8.99 -7.17
C GLU A 370 2.30 -9.12 -8.69
N GLN A 371 1.73 -10.23 -9.20
CA GLN A 371 1.49 -10.37 -10.64
C GLN A 371 0.47 -9.36 -11.19
N LEU A 372 -0.44 -8.83 -10.36
CA LEU A 372 -1.36 -7.76 -10.71
C LEU A 372 -0.67 -6.39 -10.77
N LEU A 373 0.31 -6.16 -9.90
CA LEU A 373 0.98 -4.86 -9.73
C LEU A 373 2.30 -4.74 -10.50
N TYR A 374 2.92 -5.86 -10.84
CA TYR A 374 4.21 -5.86 -11.54
C TYR A 374 4.01 -5.44 -12.99
N SER A 375 4.53 -4.26 -13.31
CA SER A 375 4.30 -3.59 -14.58
C SER A 375 5.58 -2.95 -15.12
N TRP A 376 5.59 -2.65 -16.40
CA TRP A 376 6.62 -1.80 -16.98
C TRP A 376 6.46 -0.36 -16.47
N GLU A 377 7.58 0.31 -16.17
CA GLU A 377 7.57 1.75 -15.93
C GLU A 377 7.13 2.46 -17.23
N VAL A 378 6.57 3.66 -17.05
CA VAL A 378 6.14 4.49 -18.19
C VAL A 378 7.01 5.74 -18.29
N ASP A 379 7.20 6.20 -19.50
CA ASP A 379 7.84 7.46 -19.77
C ASP A 379 6.92 8.66 -19.41
N ARG A 380 7.41 9.88 -19.64
CA ARG A 380 6.64 11.13 -19.37
C ARG A 380 5.37 11.26 -20.22
N TYR A 381 5.19 10.43 -21.24
CA TYR A 381 4.01 10.40 -22.10
C TYR A 381 3.05 9.26 -21.77
N GLY A 382 3.38 8.44 -20.77
CA GLY A 382 2.58 7.28 -20.36
C GLY A 382 2.84 6.02 -21.19
N LEU A 383 3.88 6.00 -22.04
CA LEU A 383 4.25 4.83 -22.81
C LEU A 383 5.18 3.90 -22.02
N PRO A 384 4.98 2.57 -22.08
CA PRO A 384 5.80 1.63 -21.35
C PRO A 384 7.24 1.67 -21.87
N ILE A 385 8.19 1.61 -20.92
CA ILE A 385 9.62 1.43 -21.19
C ILE A 385 10.06 0.06 -20.69
N GLU A 386 11.09 -0.52 -21.31
CA GLU A 386 11.62 -1.85 -20.91
C GLU A 386 12.37 -1.79 -19.58
N LYS A 387 11.71 -1.26 -18.58
CA LYS A 387 12.18 -1.20 -17.19
C LYS A 387 11.01 -1.59 -16.28
N PRO A 388 11.08 -2.75 -15.62
CA PRO A 388 10.04 -3.14 -14.68
C PRO A 388 10.08 -2.26 -13.42
N THR A 389 8.93 -2.12 -12.76
CA THR A 389 8.85 -1.47 -11.44
C THR A 389 9.69 -2.25 -10.42
N ASP A 390 10.45 -1.53 -9.58
CA ASP A 390 11.32 -2.12 -8.54
C ASP A 390 10.58 -2.37 -7.21
N LYS A 391 9.28 -2.69 -7.31
CA LYS A 391 8.40 -2.98 -6.17
C LYS A 391 7.53 -4.19 -6.48
N ASN A 392 7.05 -4.86 -5.44
CA ASN A 392 6.12 -5.97 -5.57
C ASN A 392 6.69 -7.10 -6.46
N ASN A 393 7.90 -7.58 -6.17
CA ASN A 393 8.61 -8.59 -6.96
C ASN A 393 9.22 -9.72 -6.11
N HIS A 394 8.92 -9.78 -4.81
CA HIS A 394 9.53 -10.74 -3.87
C HIS A 394 9.08 -12.18 -4.09
N THR A 395 7.95 -12.43 -4.76
CA THR A 395 7.55 -13.76 -5.24
C THR A 395 7.86 -13.94 -6.73
N ILE A 396 7.81 -12.87 -7.51
CA ILE A 396 8.10 -12.90 -8.95
C ILE A 396 9.58 -13.23 -9.19
N ASP A 397 10.48 -12.60 -8.47
CA ASP A 397 11.92 -12.82 -8.62
C ASP A 397 12.33 -14.27 -8.33
N PRO A 398 11.91 -14.93 -7.23
CA PRO A 398 12.14 -16.35 -7.03
C PRO A 398 11.59 -17.24 -8.15
N ILE A 399 10.40 -16.95 -8.67
CA ILE A 399 9.82 -17.69 -9.81
C ILE A 399 10.69 -17.50 -11.05
N ARG A 400 11.15 -16.29 -11.32
CA ARG A 400 12.05 -15.97 -12.42
C ARG A 400 13.40 -16.70 -12.30
N TYR A 401 13.95 -16.82 -11.07
CA TYR A 401 15.19 -17.59 -10.83
C TYR A 401 15.00 -19.06 -11.14
N ILE A 402 13.88 -19.66 -10.76
CA ILE A 402 13.55 -21.05 -11.07
C ILE A 402 13.48 -21.23 -12.60
N VAL A 403 12.77 -20.36 -13.32
CA VAL A 403 12.62 -20.47 -14.78
C VAL A 403 13.97 -20.37 -15.50
N GLN A 404 14.83 -19.42 -15.10
CA GLN A 404 16.18 -19.31 -15.65
C GLN A 404 17.04 -20.56 -15.38
N PHE A 405 16.90 -21.15 -14.20
CA PHE A 405 17.53 -22.42 -13.90
C PHE A 405 17.03 -23.53 -14.81
N LEU A 406 15.72 -23.69 -14.96
CA LEU A 406 15.11 -24.72 -15.82
C LEU A 406 15.54 -24.57 -17.29
N ILE A 407 15.67 -23.36 -17.80
CA ILE A 407 16.20 -23.08 -19.15
C ILE A 407 17.67 -23.54 -19.21
N THR A 408 18.49 -23.19 -18.21
CA THR A 408 19.91 -23.58 -18.19
C THR A 408 20.10 -25.10 -18.14
N GLN A 409 19.16 -25.82 -17.51
CA GLN A 409 19.17 -27.29 -17.45
C GLN A 409 18.55 -27.96 -18.71
N GLY A 410 18.04 -27.17 -19.67
CA GLY A 410 17.37 -27.71 -20.87
C GLY A 410 16.00 -28.33 -20.58
N VAL A 411 15.41 -28.05 -19.42
CA VAL A 411 14.05 -28.51 -19.05
C VAL A 411 12.98 -27.66 -19.70
N VAL A 412 13.23 -26.36 -19.82
CA VAL A 412 12.37 -25.38 -20.50
C VAL A 412 13.09 -24.87 -21.73
N SER A 413 12.41 -24.89 -22.86
CA SER A 413 12.87 -24.24 -24.10
C SER A 413 11.99 -23.01 -24.31
N VAL A 414 12.61 -21.83 -24.36
CA VAL A 414 11.97 -20.57 -24.79
C VAL A 414 12.49 -20.26 -26.19
N ILE A 415 11.59 -19.86 -27.07
CA ILE A 415 11.88 -19.58 -28.51
C ILE A 415 12.29 -18.10 -28.63
#